data_76dee48a93f53e4ab606214083296c1f
#
_entry.id   76dee48a93f53e4ab606214083296c1f
#
_cell.length_a   1.000
_cell.length_b   1.000
_cell.length_c   1.000
_cell.angle_alpha   90.00
_cell.angle_beta   90.00
_cell.angle_gamma   90.00
#
_symmetry.space_group_name_H-M   'P 1'
#
loop_
_entity.id
_entity.type
_entity.pdbx_description
1 polymer ?
#
loop_
_entity_poly.entity_id
_entity_poly.type
_entity_poly.pdbx_seq_one_letter_code
_entity_poly.pdbx_strand_id
1 'polypeptide(L)'
;FKALNIHYHIGIDGIALSMILLTSLIVVAGILVSWTMNTLSKEYFFLLVLLSMGAYGFFISLDLFTLFFFLEVAVIPKFLLIGIWGSGDKTKSAMKLALMLMAGSALVMVGLFGVYYNTHSFDIVQITQQGIPVGVQKFFFPFAFLGFGVFAALFPFHTWVPDGHASAPTAASMFLAGISMKLGGYGCLRIAALMPDAAHTYAWIIVLLATIAIIYGAFATMMQTDLKYINAYSSISHCGFVILGIGMLNKTSINGAVIQMV
;
A
#
# COMPACT_ATOMS: atom_id res chain seq x y z
N PHE A 1 -9.74 -22.28 5.47
CA PHE A 1 -9.91 -22.66 6.89
C PHE A 1 -11.41 -22.62 7.21
N LYS A 2 -12.08 -23.79 7.26
CA LYS A 2 -13.55 -23.92 7.32
C LYS A 2 -14.17 -23.21 8.54
N ALA A 3 -13.48 -23.20 9.68
CA ALA A 3 -14.02 -22.61 10.92
C ALA A 3 -14.19 -21.08 10.85
N LEU A 4 -13.39 -20.38 10.04
CA LEU A 4 -13.43 -18.93 9.86
C LEU A 4 -13.91 -18.53 8.46
N ASN A 5 -14.39 -19.48 7.66
CA ASN A 5 -14.80 -19.26 6.27
C ASN A 5 -13.74 -18.52 5.44
N ILE A 6 -12.45 -18.81 5.71
CA ILE A 6 -11.33 -18.28 4.95
C ILE A 6 -11.06 -19.22 3.77
N HIS A 7 -11.17 -18.70 2.58
CA HIS A 7 -10.91 -19.40 1.33
C HIS A 7 -9.72 -18.76 0.61
N TYR A 8 -8.87 -19.59 0.02
CA TYR A 8 -7.85 -19.08 -0.88
C TYR A 8 -8.50 -18.79 -2.23
N HIS A 9 -9.23 -17.65 -2.28
CA HIS A 9 -9.91 -17.19 -3.48
C HIS A 9 -9.04 -16.18 -4.20
N ILE A 10 -8.62 -16.51 -5.41
CA ILE A 10 -7.76 -15.69 -6.25
C ILE A 10 -8.49 -15.32 -7.54
N GLY A 11 -8.24 -14.12 -8.03
CA GLY A 11 -8.76 -13.64 -9.30
C GLY A 11 -8.06 -12.36 -9.73
N ILE A 12 -8.20 -12.02 -10.99
CA ILE A 12 -7.55 -10.85 -11.59
C ILE A 12 -8.62 -10.02 -12.27
N ASP A 13 -8.77 -8.78 -11.87
CA ASP A 13 -9.52 -7.77 -12.58
C ASP A 13 -8.61 -6.83 -13.38
N GLY A 14 -9.18 -5.90 -14.14
CA GLY A 14 -8.39 -4.98 -14.97
C GLY A 14 -7.42 -4.10 -14.18
N ILE A 15 -7.76 -3.73 -12.94
CA ILE A 15 -6.89 -2.94 -12.06
C ILE A 15 -5.75 -3.81 -11.53
N ALA A 16 -6.06 -5.01 -11.04
CA ALA A 16 -5.06 -5.96 -10.57
C ALA A 16 -4.06 -6.34 -11.68
N LEU A 17 -4.55 -6.54 -12.91
CA LEU A 17 -3.70 -6.86 -14.05
C LEU A 17 -2.65 -5.78 -14.32
N SER A 18 -3.05 -4.51 -14.31
CA SER A 18 -2.12 -3.40 -14.52
C SER A 18 -1.08 -3.32 -13.41
N MET A 19 -1.46 -3.56 -12.13
CA MET A 19 -0.55 -3.60 -11.00
C MET A 19 0.42 -4.79 -11.07
N ILE A 20 -0.02 -5.95 -11.53
CA ILE A 20 0.82 -7.13 -11.73
C ILE A 20 1.87 -6.88 -12.82
N LEU A 21 1.47 -6.28 -13.95
CA LEU A 21 2.39 -5.93 -15.02
C LEU A 21 3.44 -4.91 -14.56
N LEU A 22 3.02 -3.86 -13.86
CA LEU A 22 3.94 -2.89 -13.26
C LEU A 22 4.91 -3.57 -12.28
N THR A 23 4.41 -4.44 -11.41
CA THR A 23 5.24 -5.21 -10.48
C THR A 23 6.29 -6.02 -11.20
N SER A 24 5.91 -6.70 -12.30
CA SER A 24 6.83 -7.51 -13.10
C SER A 24 7.97 -6.67 -13.70
N LEU A 25 7.65 -5.49 -14.24
CA LEU A 25 8.65 -4.57 -14.78
C LEU A 25 9.62 -4.08 -13.70
N ILE A 26 9.10 -3.71 -12.52
CA ILE A 26 9.93 -3.24 -11.40
C ILE A 26 10.81 -4.35 -10.83
N VAL A 27 10.31 -5.59 -10.76
CA VAL A 27 11.10 -6.77 -10.33
C VAL A 27 12.29 -6.98 -11.26
N VAL A 28 12.03 -7.02 -12.57
CA VAL A 28 13.10 -7.21 -13.58
C VAL A 28 14.12 -6.07 -13.52
N ALA A 29 13.65 -4.83 -13.50
CA ALA A 29 14.53 -3.67 -13.37
C ALA A 29 15.34 -3.68 -12.07
N GLY A 30 14.72 -4.03 -10.95
CA GLY A 30 15.37 -4.14 -9.64
C GLY A 30 16.45 -5.22 -9.59
N ILE A 31 16.22 -6.38 -10.21
CA ILE A 31 17.24 -7.43 -10.35
C ILE A 31 18.41 -6.95 -11.21
N LEU A 32 18.14 -6.33 -12.36
CA LEU A 32 19.18 -5.83 -13.27
C LEU A 32 20.05 -4.75 -12.62
N VAL A 33 19.44 -3.79 -11.92
CA VAL A 33 20.18 -2.73 -11.19
C VAL A 33 21.04 -3.29 -10.05
N SER A 34 20.61 -4.39 -9.45
CA SER A 34 21.33 -5.05 -8.34
C SER A 34 22.29 -6.16 -8.79
N TRP A 35 22.52 -6.33 -10.11
CA TRP A 35 23.33 -7.43 -10.64
C TRP A 35 24.74 -7.51 -10.06
N THR A 36 25.32 -6.37 -9.71
CA THR A 36 26.68 -6.25 -9.13
C THR A 36 26.73 -6.37 -7.61
N MET A 37 25.62 -6.73 -6.95
CA MET A 37 25.57 -6.89 -5.51
C MET A 37 26.39 -8.10 -5.06
N ASN A 38 27.49 -7.86 -4.33
CA ASN A 38 28.40 -8.91 -3.88
C ASN A 38 28.24 -9.28 -2.38
N THR A 39 27.64 -8.40 -1.57
CA THR A 39 27.47 -8.63 -0.13
C THR A 39 26.18 -9.37 0.15
N LEU A 40 26.25 -10.60 0.68
CA LEU A 40 25.10 -11.43 1.01
C LEU A 40 24.09 -11.49 -0.16
N SER A 41 24.60 -11.75 -1.37
CA SER A 41 23.80 -11.66 -2.61
C SER A 41 22.62 -12.62 -2.62
N LYS A 42 22.79 -13.84 -2.10
CA LYS A 42 21.71 -14.85 -2.04
C LYS A 42 20.54 -14.36 -1.20
N GLU A 43 20.81 -13.87 -0.01
CA GLU A 43 19.82 -13.34 0.94
C GLU A 43 19.14 -12.09 0.37
N TYR A 44 19.89 -11.23 -0.30
CA TYR A 44 19.37 -10.04 -0.94
C TYR A 44 18.32 -10.37 -2.02
N PHE A 45 18.67 -11.24 -2.97
CA PHE A 45 17.76 -11.64 -4.03
C PHE A 45 16.59 -12.48 -3.51
N PHE A 46 16.81 -13.32 -2.51
CA PHE A 46 15.72 -14.02 -1.84
C PHE A 46 14.68 -13.06 -1.25
N LEU A 47 15.13 -12.02 -0.55
CA LEU A 47 14.23 -11.00 0.01
C LEU A 47 13.53 -10.17 -1.07
N LEU A 48 14.19 -9.87 -2.20
CA LEU A 48 13.54 -9.22 -3.35
C LEU A 48 12.43 -10.09 -3.95
N VAL A 49 12.68 -11.38 -4.11
CA VAL A 49 11.66 -12.34 -4.59
C VAL A 49 10.52 -12.46 -3.59
N LEU A 50 10.82 -12.57 -2.28
CA LEU A 50 9.80 -12.63 -1.25
C LEU A 50 8.93 -11.36 -1.22
N LEU A 51 9.54 -10.19 -1.42
CA LEU A 51 8.84 -8.91 -1.53
C LEU A 51 7.89 -8.89 -2.74
N SER A 52 8.36 -9.37 -3.89
CA SER A 52 7.54 -9.47 -5.09
C SER A 52 6.40 -10.47 -4.94
N MET A 53 6.64 -11.61 -4.29
CA MET A 53 5.62 -12.60 -3.97
C MET A 53 4.51 -12.00 -3.10
N GLY A 54 4.87 -11.20 -2.07
CA GLY A 54 3.90 -10.46 -1.27
C GLY A 54 3.05 -9.50 -2.10
N ALA A 55 3.66 -8.76 -3.03
CA ALA A 55 2.94 -7.84 -3.91
C ALA A 55 2.00 -8.57 -4.89
N TYR A 56 2.47 -9.63 -5.56
CA TYR A 56 1.62 -10.43 -6.44
C TYR A 56 0.45 -11.07 -5.69
N GLY A 57 0.74 -11.69 -4.54
CA GLY A 57 -0.29 -12.30 -3.71
C GLY A 57 -1.35 -11.28 -3.26
N PHE A 58 -0.94 -10.07 -2.92
CA PHE A 58 -1.86 -8.99 -2.56
C PHE A 58 -2.80 -8.61 -3.73
N PHE A 59 -2.27 -8.40 -4.93
CA PHE A 59 -3.08 -7.96 -6.07
C PHE A 59 -4.02 -9.03 -6.61
N ILE A 60 -3.67 -10.34 -6.50
CA ILE A 60 -4.53 -11.43 -6.97
C ILE A 60 -5.54 -11.91 -5.92
N SER A 61 -5.45 -11.46 -4.67
CA SER A 61 -6.34 -11.92 -3.60
C SER A 61 -7.73 -11.30 -3.73
N LEU A 62 -8.75 -12.15 -3.77
CA LEU A 62 -10.17 -11.79 -3.67
C LEU A 62 -10.75 -12.07 -2.27
N ASP A 63 -9.93 -12.56 -1.35
CA ASP A 63 -10.25 -12.75 0.06
C ASP A 63 -9.47 -11.72 0.90
N LEU A 64 -10.18 -10.97 1.75
CA LEU A 64 -9.62 -9.88 2.55
C LEU A 64 -8.55 -10.36 3.53
N PHE A 65 -8.69 -11.55 4.10
CA PHE A 65 -7.69 -12.11 5.01
C PHE A 65 -6.41 -12.47 4.26
N THR A 66 -6.54 -13.12 3.10
CA THR A 66 -5.42 -13.47 2.24
C THR A 66 -4.71 -12.21 1.72
N LEU A 67 -5.47 -11.19 1.33
CA LEU A 67 -4.95 -9.89 0.94
C LEU A 67 -4.13 -9.26 2.07
N PHE A 68 -4.65 -9.24 3.29
CA PHE A 68 -3.94 -8.76 4.48
C PHE A 68 -2.67 -9.58 4.76
N PHE A 69 -2.75 -10.90 4.67
CA PHE A 69 -1.59 -11.77 4.85
C PHE A 69 -0.45 -11.43 3.89
N PHE A 70 -0.73 -11.26 2.59
CA PHE A 70 0.30 -10.90 1.61
C PHE A 70 0.82 -9.47 1.79
N LEU A 71 0.00 -8.55 2.31
CA LEU A 71 0.46 -7.22 2.71
C LEU A 71 1.58 -7.32 3.76
N GLU A 72 1.37 -8.15 4.79
CA GLU A 72 2.34 -8.37 5.86
C GLU A 72 3.61 -9.09 5.36
N VAL A 73 3.44 -10.09 4.50
CA VAL A 73 4.58 -10.77 3.85
C VAL A 73 5.48 -9.79 3.11
N ALA A 74 4.92 -8.71 2.53
CA ALA A 74 5.71 -7.68 1.87
C ALA A 74 6.41 -6.70 2.84
N VAL A 75 6.02 -6.60 4.12
CA VAL A 75 6.63 -5.67 5.08
C VAL A 75 7.99 -6.17 5.57
N ILE A 76 8.08 -7.46 5.90
CA ILE A 76 9.31 -8.07 6.47
C ILE A 76 10.53 -7.90 5.55
N PRO A 77 10.46 -8.23 4.25
CA PRO A 77 11.60 -8.03 3.36
C PRO A 77 12.06 -6.58 3.25
N LYS A 78 11.13 -5.62 3.25
CA LYS A 78 11.48 -4.18 3.20
C LYS A 78 12.32 -3.77 4.40
N PHE A 79 11.89 -4.18 5.60
CA PHE A 79 12.61 -3.92 6.84
C PHE A 79 14.03 -4.48 6.77
N LEU A 80 14.18 -5.75 6.36
CA LEU A 80 15.48 -6.41 6.27
C LEU A 80 16.37 -5.82 5.18
N LEU A 81 15.83 -5.54 3.99
CA LEU A 81 16.58 -4.94 2.89
C LEU A 81 17.16 -3.57 3.27
N ILE A 82 16.39 -2.73 3.96
CA ILE A 82 16.86 -1.42 4.43
C ILE A 82 17.84 -1.61 5.59
N GLY A 83 17.53 -2.44 6.57
CA GLY A 83 18.34 -2.61 7.77
C GLY A 83 19.71 -3.23 7.51
N ILE A 84 19.85 -4.13 6.55
CA ILE A 84 21.11 -4.84 6.25
C ILE A 84 21.90 -4.09 5.17
N TRP A 85 21.32 -3.86 3.99
CA TRP A 85 21.99 -3.27 2.81
C TRP A 85 21.79 -1.77 2.64
N GLY A 86 21.05 -1.14 3.54
CA GLY A 86 20.81 0.29 3.51
C GLY A 86 22.06 1.13 3.82
N SER A 87 21.95 2.43 3.60
CA SER A 87 22.99 3.44 3.85
C SER A 87 22.53 4.49 4.87
N GLY A 88 23.47 5.22 5.45
CA GLY A 88 23.18 6.23 6.48
C GLY A 88 22.56 5.63 7.74
N ASP A 89 21.56 6.30 8.31
CA ASP A 89 20.86 5.85 9.53
C ASP A 89 19.89 4.68 9.26
N LYS A 90 20.36 3.66 8.54
CA LYS A 90 19.57 2.55 8.04
C LYS A 90 18.71 1.83 9.10
N THR A 91 19.27 1.63 10.30
CA THR A 91 18.58 0.97 11.40
C THR A 91 17.38 1.78 11.87
N LYS A 92 17.57 3.08 12.07
CA LYS A 92 16.49 4.00 12.47
C LYS A 92 15.42 4.09 11.40
N SER A 93 15.81 4.21 10.13
CA SER A 93 14.89 4.28 8.99
C SER A 93 14.10 2.99 8.81
N ALA A 94 14.75 1.83 8.93
CA ALA A 94 14.08 0.53 8.87
C ALA A 94 13.08 0.34 10.03
N MET A 95 13.48 0.67 11.26
CA MET A 95 12.60 0.61 12.43
C MET A 95 11.39 1.54 12.30
N LYS A 96 11.61 2.78 11.85
CA LYS A 96 10.52 3.74 11.62
C LYS A 96 9.51 3.23 10.57
N LEU A 97 10.02 2.71 9.44
CA LEU A 97 9.20 2.09 8.41
C LEU A 97 8.39 0.92 8.99
N ALA A 98 9.05 -0.02 9.68
CA ALA A 98 8.38 -1.19 10.23
C ALA A 98 7.29 -0.81 11.24
N LEU A 99 7.59 0.07 12.20
CA LEU A 99 6.64 0.49 13.22
C LEU A 99 5.43 1.22 12.62
N MET A 100 5.65 2.10 11.64
CA MET A 100 4.56 2.82 10.97
C MET A 100 3.68 1.87 10.17
N LEU A 101 4.28 0.95 9.40
CA LEU A 101 3.50 -0.03 8.62
C LEU A 101 2.77 -1.03 9.52
N MET A 102 3.38 -1.50 10.63
CA MET A 102 2.71 -2.36 11.60
C MET A 102 1.53 -1.65 12.29
N ALA A 103 1.66 -0.37 12.62
CA ALA A 103 0.53 0.40 13.12
C ALA A 103 -0.60 0.52 12.08
N GLY A 104 -0.24 0.73 10.81
CA GLY A 104 -1.19 0.74 9.70
C GLY A 104 -1.91 -0.61 9.54
N SER A 105 -1.17 -1.72 9.57
CA SER A 105 -1.73 -3.06 9.45
C SER A 105 -2.63 -3.44 10.62
N ALA A 106 -2.32 -2.99 11.84
CA ALA A 106 -3.21 -3.17 12.98
C ALA A 106 -4.57 -2.47 12.76
N LEU A 107 -4.56 -1.26 12.19
CA LEU A 107 -5.80 -0.57 11.81
C LEU A 107 -6.57 -1.30 10.71
N VAL A 108 -5.87 -1.79 9.68
CA VAL A 108 -6.49 -2.62 8.62
C VAL A 108 -7.17 -3.83 9.25
N MET A 109 -6.46 -4.56 10.12
CA MET A 109 -6.99 -5.76 10.79
C MET A 109 -8.28 -5.45 11.55
N VAL A 110 -8.34 -4.37 12.33
CA VAL A 110 -9.56 -3.94 13.04
C VAL A 110 -10.72 -3.72 12.04
N GLY A 111 -10.47 -3.05 10.92
CA GLY A 111 -11.48 -2.83 9.89
C GLY A 111 -11.98 -4.13 9.26
N LEU A 112 -11.07 -5.04 8.90
CA LEU A 112 -11.42 -6.33 8.26
C LEU A 112 -12.18 -7.26 9.21
N PHE A 113 -11.77 -7.37 10.47
CA PHE A 113 -12.52 -8.15 11.47
C PHE A 113 -13.89 -7.56 11.75
N GLY A 114 -14.03 -6.23 11.71
CA GLY A 114 -15.34 -5.58 11.83
C GLY A 114 -16.30 -5.96 10.69
N VAL A 115 -15.78 -6.03 9.46
CA VAL A 115 -16.53 -6.53 8.31
C VAL A 115 -16.90 -8.00 8.51
N TYR A 116 -15.93 -8.85 8.87
CA TYR A 116 -16.15 -10.28 9.10
C TYR A 116 -17.20 -10.56 10.18
N TYR A 117 -17.17 -9.82 11.30
CA TYR A 117 -18.13 -10.00 12.38
C TYR A 117 -19.59 -9.86 11.93
N ASN A 118 -19.83 -9.02 10.92
CA ASN A 118 -21.17 -8.76 10.40
C ASN A 118 -21.55 -9.63 9.20
N THR A 119 -20.57 -10.00 8.36
CA THR A 119 -20.83 -10.75 7.11
C THR A 119 -20.49 -12.23 7.22
N HIS A 120 -19.74 -12.64 8.26
CA HIS A 120 -19.21 -13.98 8.45
C HIS A 120 -18.43 -14.53 7.25
N SER A 121 -17.86 -13.62 6.42
CA SER A 121 -17.04 -13.95 5.26
C SER A 121 -15.92 -12.93 5.09
N PHE A 122 -14.79 -13.38 4.53
CA PHE A 122 -13.71 -12.52 4.05
C PHE A 122 -13.70 -12.40 2.51
N ASP A 123 -14.53 -13.16 1.81
CA ASP A 123 -14.61 -13.14 0.35
C ASP A 123 -15.27 -11.84 -0.13
N ILE A 124 -14.51 -11.04 -0.89
CA ILE A 124 -14.94 -9.74 -1.41
C ILE A 124 -16.20 -9.86 -2.27
N VAL A 125 -16.32 -10.93 -3.06
CA VAL A 125 -17.48 -11.15 -3.93
C VAL A 125 -18.72 -11.43 -3.11
N GLN A 126 -18.64 -12.31 -2.11
CA GLN A 126 -19.74 -12.63 -1.20
C GLN A 126 -20.17 -11.40 -0.38
N ILE A 127 -19.20 -10.66 0.17
CA ILE A 127 -19.47 -9.45 0.96
C ILE A 127 -20.18 -8.40 0.11
N THR A 128 -19.76 -8.22 -1.14
CA THR A 128 -20.39 -7.26 -2.07
C THR A 128 -21.85 -7.66 -2.40
N GLN A 129 -22.12 -8.96 -2.52
CA GLN A 129 -23.49 -9.46 -2.77
C GLN A 129 -24.40 -9.35 -1.55
N GLN A 130 -23.87 -9.63 -0.36
CA GLN A 130 -24.64 -9.55 0.91
C GLN A 130 -24.92 -8.09 1.31
N GLY A 131 -23.97 -7.18 0.98
CA GLY A 131 -23.98 -5.81 1.48
C GLY A 131 -23.56 -5.73 2.96
N ILE A 132 -23.00 -4.59 3.33
CA ILE A 132 -22.62 -4.29 4.72
C ILE A 132 -23.59 -3.25 5.27
N PRO A 133 -24.16 -3.42 6.49
CA PRO A 133 -25.03 -2.41 7.08
C PRO A 133 -24.32 -1.04 7.21
N VAL A 134 -25.02 0.05 6.89
CA VAL A 134 -24.45 1.41 6.84
C VAL A 134 -23.76 1.83 8.15
N GLY A 135 -24.33 1.44 9.29
CA GLY A 135 -23.73 1.72 10.61
C GLY A 135 -22.37 1.05 10.79
N VAL A 136 -22.24 -0.19 10.32
CA VAL A 136 -21.00 -0.97 10.35
C VAL A 136 -19.98 -0.37 9.39
N GLN A 137 -20.40 -0.03 8.17
CA GLN A 137 -19.54 0.67 7.20
C GLN A 137 -18.96 1.94 7.81
N LYS A 138 -19.79 2.83 8.37
CA LYS A 138 -19.35 4.11 8.95
C LYS A 138 -18.40 3.93 10.14
N PHE A 139 -18.54 2.88 10.93
CA PHE A 139 -17.67 2.65 12.08
C PHE A 139 -16.32 2.05 11.68
N PHE A 140 -16.29 1.05 10.80
CA PHE A 140 -15.07 0.31 10.48
C PHE A 140 -14.29 0.85 9.28
N PHE A 141 -14.93 1.59 8.37
CA PHE A 141 -14.28 2.20 7.21
C PHE A 141 -13.08 3.09 7.57
N PRO A 142 -13.16 4.01 8.56
CA PRO A 142 -12.00 4.85 8.91
C PRO A 142 -10.77 4.02 9.31
N PHE A 143 -10.95 2.93 10.06
CA PHE A 143 -9.84 2.05 10.46
C PHE A 143 -9.19 1.39 9.25
N ALA A 144 -9.98 0.74 8.40
CA ALA A 144 -9.45 0.07 7.21
C ALA A 144 -8.82 1.08 6.24
N PHE A 145 -9.50 2.20 5.96
CA PHE A 145 -9.03 3.20 5.00
C PHE A 145 -7.77 3.91 5.48
N LEU A 146 -7.71 4.36 6.76
CA LEU A 146 -6.50 4.95 7.33
C LEU A 146 -5.36 3.95 7.42
N GLY A 147 -5.65 2.71 7.77
CA GLY A 147 -4.65 1.65 7.78
C GLY A 147 -3.96 1.48 6.43
N PHE A 148 -4.71 1.31 5.35
CA PHE A 148 -4.14 1.30 3.99
C PHE A 148 -3.54 2.66 3.59
N GLY A 149 -4.10 3.77 4.09
CA GLY A 149 -3.57 5.12 3.92
C GLY A 149 -2.17 5.30 4.49
N VAL A 150 -1.82 4.63 5.60
CA VAL A 150 -0.45 4.60 6.13
C VAL A 150 0.51 3.98 5.10
N PHE A 151 0.12 2.88 4.46
CA PHE A 151 0.91 2.25 3.38
C PHE A 151 1.00 3.15 2.15
N ALA A 152 -0.07 3.89 1.81
CA ALA A 152 -0.08 4.86 0.72
C ALA A 152 0.60 6.20 1.07
N ALA A 153 1.20 6.32 2.26
CA ALA A 153 1.82 7.55 2.75
C ALA A 153 0.86 8.75 2.82
N LEU A 154 -0.40 8.52 3.18
CA LEU A 154 -1.38 9.57 3.38
C LEU A 154 -0.92 10.50 4.53
N PHE A 155 -1.06 11.82 4.34
CA PHE A 155 -0.79 12.78 5.41
C PHE A 155 -1.76 12.55 6.60
N PRO A 156 -1.28 12.55 7.87
CA PRO A 156 0.09 12.85 8.35
C PRO A 156 1.01 11.61 8.47
N PHE A 157 0.60 10.44 8.06
CA PHE A 157 1.31 9.16 8.25
C PHE A 157 2.39 8.86 7.19
N HIS A 158 2.88 9.88 6.50
CA HIS A 158 3.85 9.76 5.38
C HIS A 158 5.31 9.73 5.82
N THR A 159 5.62 10.00 7.10
CA THR A 159 7.00 10.32 7.55
C THR A 159 8.00 9.19 7.45
N TRP A 160 7.55 7.94 7.24
CA TRP A 160 8.41 6.79 7.00
C TRP A 160 8.99 6.76 5.58
N VAL A 161 8.34 7.43 4.62
CA VAL A 161 8.70 7.38 3.19
C VAL A 161 10.03 8.05 2.90
N PRO A 162 10.29 9.31 3.31
CA PRO A 162 11.57 9.96 3.04
C PRO A 162 12.76 9.20 3.63
N ASP A 163 12.66 8.80 4.89
CA ASP A 163 13.74 8.09 5.57
C ASP A 163 13.95 6.68 4.99
N GLY A 164 12.85 5.99 4.68
CA GLY A 164 12.87 4.67 4.06
C GLY A 164 13.54 4.69 2.68
N HIS A 165 13.18 5.65 1.82
CA HIS A 165 13.78 5.79 0.48
C HIS A 165 15.24 6.21 0.52
N ALA A 166 15.58 7.19 1.37
CA ALA A 166 16.95 7.70 1.48
C ALA A 166 17.92 6.60 1.92
N SER A 167 17.51 5.76 2.87
CA SER A 167 18.34 4.69 3.42
C SER A 167 18.32 3.41 2.57
N ALA A 168 17.28 3.16 1.77
CA ALA A 168 17.14 1.92 1.02
C ALA A 168 18.21 1.75 -0.07
N PRO A 169 18.66 0.49 -0.33
CA PRO A 169 19.39 0.18 -1.55
C PRO A 169 18.51 0.44 -2.78
N THR A 170 19.10 0.72 -3.94
CA THR A 170 18.39 1.21 -5.13
C THR A 170 17.19 0.36 -5.53
N ALA A 171 17.33 -0.97 -5.62
CA ALA A 171 16.22 -1.83 -5.98
C ALA A 171 15.10 -1.80 -4.92
N ALA A 172 15.45 -1.81 -3.62
CA ALA A 172 14.45 -1.69 -2.57
C ALA A 172 13.71 -0.34 -2.62
N SER A 173 14.42 0.75 -2.92
CA SER A 173 13.80 2.07 -3.12
C SER A 173 12.86 2.08 -4.34
N MET A 174 13.22 1.42 -5.46
CA MET A 174 12.33 1.23 -6.60
C MET A 174 11.05 0.48 -6.22
N PHE A 175 11.17 -0.59 -5.42
CA PHE A 175 10.02 -1.31 -4.89
C PHE A 175 9.15 -0.48 -3.94
N LEU A 176 9.76 0.35 -3.10
CA LEU A 176 9.02 1.24 -2.19
C LEU A 176 8.15 2.22 -2.97
N ALA A 177 8.73 2.94 -3.92
CA ALA A 177 8.00 3.91 -4.73
C ALA A 177 7.03 3.26 -5.72
N GLY A 178 7.51 2.24 -6.42
CA GLY A 178 6.80 1.65 -7.54
C GLY A 178 5.68 0.66 -7.15
N ILE A 179 5.79 -0.01 -6.00
CA ILE A 179 4.85 -1.07 -5.63
C ILE A 179 4.29 -0.83 -4.23
N SER A 180 5.14 -0.62 -3.21
CA SER A 180 4.69 -0.65 -1.81
C SER A 180 3.66 0.40 -1.48
N MET A 181 3.82 1.62 -1.96
CA MET A 181 2.84 2.69 -1.76
C MET A 181 1.56 2.42 -2.55
N LYS A 182 1.65 1.73 -3.69
CA LYS A 182 0.50 1.33 -4.49
C LYS A 182 -0.31 0.20 -3.87
N LEU A 183 0.32 -0.68 -3.04
CA LEU A 183 -0.45 -1.62 -2.21
C LEU A 183 -1.43 -0.86 -1.30
N GLY A 184 -0.97 0.24 -0.69
CA GLY A 184 -1.85 1.12 0.10
C GLY A 184 -2.96 1.76 -0.74
N GLY A 185 -2.63 2.36 -1.89
CA GLY A 185 -3.60 2.97 -2.80
C GLY A 185 -4.65 1.98 -3.31
N TYR A 186 -4.20 0.78 -3.74
CA TYR A 186 -5.09 -0.30 -4.15
C TYR A 186 -5.99 -0.77 -3.00
N GLY A 187 -5.44 -0.93 -1.79
CA GLY A 187 -6.22 -1.26 -0.60
C GLY A 187 -7.29 -0.22 -0.29
N CYS A 188 -6.95 1.08 -0.33
CA CYS A 188 -7.92 2.17 -0.17
C CYS A 188 -9.04 2.09 -1.22
N LEU A 189 -8.70 1.80 -2.48
CA LEU A 189 -9.67 1.65 -3.56
C LEU A 189 -10.63 0.47 -3.29
N ARG A 190 -10.09 -0.69 -2.87
CA ARG A 190 -10.90 -1.88 -2.55
C ARG A 190 -11.85 -1.63 -1.37
N ILE A 191 -11.36 -0.97 -0.32
CA ILE A 191 -12.18 -0.63 0.86
C ILE A 191 -13.27 0.39 0.50
N ALA A 192 -12.95 1.40 -0.32
CA ALA A 192 -13.94 2.37 -0.79
C ALA A 192 -15.02 1.72 -1.66
N ALA A 193 -14.66 0.75 -2.51
CA ALA A 193 -15.61 -0.01 -3.31
C ALA A 193 -16.48 -0.95 -2.47
N LEU A 194 -15.92 -1.53 -1.39
CA LEU A 194 -16.63 -2.46 -0.51
C LEU A 194 -17.62 -1.75 0.44
N MET A 195 -17.30 -0.52 0.84
CA MET A 195 -18.07 0.29 1.80
C MET A 195 -18.44 1.67 1.20
N PRO A 196 -19.30 1.72 0.15
CA PRO A 196 -19.57 2.94 -0.58
C PRO A 196 -20.27 4.03 0.24
N ASP A 197 -21.20 3.66 1.14
CA ASP A 197 -21.93 4.65 1.96
C ASP A 197 -21.00 5.36 2.95
N ALA A 198 -20.07 4.61 3.53
CA ALA A 198 -19.05 5.20 4.39
C ALA A 198 -18.06 6.05 3.59
N ALA A 199 -17.63 5.58 2.41
CA ALA A 199 -16.74 6.33 1.52
C ALA A 199 -17.37 7.70 1.16
N HIS A 200 -18.65 7.74 0.82
CA HIS A 200 -19.38 9.00 0.59
C HIS A 200 -19.44 9.89 1.84
N THR A 201 -19.68 9.30 3.00
CA THR A 201 -19.75 10.06 4.27
C THR A 201 -18.41 10.73 4.61
N TYR A 202 -17.30 10.04 4.40
CA TYR A 202 -15.95 10.51 4.72
C TYR A 202 -15.19 11.12 3.54
N ALA A 203 -15.82 11.23 2.35
CA ALA A 203 -15.20 11.73 1.13
C ALA A 203 -14.49 13.09 1.33
N TRP A 204 -15.12 14.03 2.06
CA TRP A 204 -14.56 15.34 2.31
C TRP A 204 -13.26 15.31 3.13
N ILE A 205 -13.18 14.41 4.13
CA ILE A 205 -11.95 14.20 4.93
C ILE A 205 -10.85 13.60 4.04
N ILE A 206 -11.20 12.60 3.23
CA ILE A 206 -10.27 11.94 2.31
C ILE A 206 -9.69 12.95 1.33
N VAL A 207 -10.54 13.76 0.70
CA VAL A 207 -10.14 14.81 -0.24
C VAL A 207 -9.27 15.86 0.44
N LEU A 208 -9.63 16.29 1.66
CA LEU A 208 -8.83 17.25 2.43
C LEU A 208 -7.42 16.72 2.72
N LEU A 209 -7.31 15.51 3.28
CA LEU A 209 -6.02 14.90 3.61
C LEU A 209 -5.17 14.64 2.37
N ALA A 210 -5.78 14.20 1.27
CA ALA A 210 -5.11 14.00 -0.01
C ALA A 210 -4.58 15.32 -0.58
N THR A 211 -5.38 16.38 -0.53
CA THR A 211 -4.96 17.72 -0.99
C THR A 211 -3.78 18.25 -0.19
N ILE A 212 -3.81 18.07 1.14
CA ILE A 212 -2.67 18.44 2.01
C ILE A 212 -1.42 17.60 1.62
N ALA A 213 -1.56 16.30 1.38
CA ALA A 213 -0.45 15.44 0.98
C ALA A 213 0.17 15.88 -0.36
N ILE A 214 -0.67 16.28 -1.34
CA ILE A 214 -0.21 16.79 -2.65
C ILE A 214 0.61 18.07 -2.47
N ILE A 215 0.03 19.07 -1.80
CA ILE A 215 0.66 20.39 -1.62
C ILE A 215 1.93 20.25 -0.78
N TYR A 216 1.85 19.57 0.35
CA TYR A 216 2.99 19.35 1.24
C TYR A 216 4.11 18.59 0.53
N GLY A 217 3.78 17.47 -0.16
CA GLY A 217 4.76 16.66 -0.89
C GLY A 217 5.46 17.47 -1.98
N ALA A 218 4.72 18.27 -2.76
CA ALA A 218 5.28 19.10 -3.82
C ALA A 218 6.23 20.19 -3.27
N PHE A 219 5.83 20.95 -2.27
CA PHE A 219 6.68 21.97 -1.67
C PHE A 219 7.89 21.39 -0.93
N ALA A 220 7.69 20.29 -0.21
CA ALA A 220 8.80 19.59 0.45
C ALA A 220 9.84 19.07 -0.57
N THR A 221 9.41 18.61 -1.74
CA THR A 221 10.29 18.19 -2.83
C THR A 221 11.20 19.35 -3.31
N MET A 222 10.64 20.55 -3.46
CA MET A 222 11.39 21.73 -3.92
C MET A 222 12.47 22.18 -2.93
N MET A 223 12.33 21.85 -1.65
CA MET A 223 13.28 22.21 -0.59
C MET A 223 14.41 21.18 -0.39
N GLN A 224 14.36 20.04 -1.09
CA GLN A 224 15.38 19.00 -0.94
C GLN A 224 16.54 19.20 -1.90
N THR A 225 17.74 18.83 -1.45
CA THR A 225 18.97 18.85 -2.26
C THR A 225 19.45 17.45 -2.64
N ASP A 226 19.04 16.43 -1.90
CA ASP A 226 19.38 15.02 -2.17
C ASP A 226 18.33 14.39 -3.08
N LEU A 227 18.78 13.77 -4.19
CA LEU A 227 17.91 13.14 -5.19
C LEU A 227 17.00 12.05 -4.61
N LYS A 228 17.45 11.29 -3.61
CA LYS A 228 16.62 10.26 -2.96
C LYS A 228 15.47 10.88 -2.18
N TYR A 229 15.73 11.97 -1.45
CA TYR A 229 14.68 12.71 -0.73
C TYR A 229 13.71 13.42 -1.70
N ILE A 230 14.23 14.01 -2.79
CA ILE A 230 13.40 14.60 -3.87
C ILE A 230 12.41 13.56 -4.40
N ASN A 231 12.90 12.37 -4.75
CA ASN A 231 12.06 11.28 -5.26
C ASN A 231 11.05 10.79 -4.22
N ALA A 232 11.45 10.71 -2.95
CA ALA A 232 10.58 10.28 -1.87
C ALA A 232 9.41 11.24 -1.63
N TYR A 233 9.68 12.55 -1.53
CA TYR A 233 8.62 13.55 -1.34
C TYR A 233 7.73 13.71 -2.57
N SER A 234 8.29 13.61 -3.77
CA SER A 234 7.53 13.53 -5.02
C SER A 234 6.55 12.35 -5.00
N SER A 235 7.00 11.17 -4.54
CA SER A 235 6.14 9.99 -4.42
C SER A 235 4.97 10.20 -3.45
N ILE A 236 5.14 10.95 -2.36
CA ILE A 236 4.06 11.32 -1.44
C ILE A 236 3.00 12.16 -2.15
N SER A 237 3.44 13.17 -2.94
CA SER A 237 2.52 13.99 -3.73
C SER A 237 1.74 13.14 -4.75
N HIS A 238 2.40 12.24 -5.48
CA HIS A 238 1.75 11.33 -6.43
C HIS A 238 0.74 10.39 -5.76
N CYS A 239 1.06 9.84 -4.60
CA CYS A 239 0.10 9.05 -3.83
C CYS A 239 -1.08 9.91 -3.33
N GLY A 240 -0.85 11.18 -3.02
CA GLY A 240 -1.91 12.13 -2.74
C GLY A 240 -2.92 12.24 -3.89
N PHE A 241 -2.46 12.30 -5.15
CA PHE A 241 -3.37 12.28 -6.33
C PHE A 241 -4.17 11.00 -6.44
N VAL A 242 -3.57 9.85 -6.13
CA VAL A 242 -4.29 8.56 -6.10
C VAL A 242 -5.44 8.61 -5.09
N ILE A 243 -5.13 9.01 -3.85
CA ILE A 243 -6.15 9.07 -2.79
C ILE A 243 -7.21 10.13 -3.09
N LEU A 244 -6.83 11.28 -3.67
CA LEU A 244 -7.78 12.30 -4.13
C LEU A 244 -8.76 11.72 -5.17
N GLY A 245 -8.23 11.00 -6.17
CA GLY A 245 -9.06 10.37 -7.20
C GLY A 245 -10.02 9.33 -6.63
N ILE A 246 -9.59 8.57 -5.60
CA ILE A 246 -10.47 7.63 -4.88
C ILE A 246 -11.53 8.39 -4.08
N GLY A 247 -11.17 9.47 -3.37
CA GLY A 247 -12.08 10.26 -2.54
C GLY A 247 -13.18 11.00 -3.32
N MET A 248 -12.97 11.27 -4.60
CA MET A 248 -13.99 11.90 -5.46
C MET A 248 -15.12 10.96 -5.88
N LEU A 249 -14.97 9.65 -5.70
CA LEU A 249 -16.01 8.61 -5.83
C LEU A 249 -16.78 8.62 -7.17
N ASN A 250 -16.18 9.10 -8.26
CA ASN A 250 -16.77 9.03 -9.58
C ASN A 250 -15.89 8.20 -10.54
N LYS A 251 -16.51 7.65 -11.59
CA LYS A 251 -15.83 6.73 -12.53
C LYS A 251 -14.58 7.37 -13.17
N THR A 252 -14.65 8.63 -13.54
CA THR A 252 -13.52 9.34 -14.17
C THR A 252 -12.36 9.52 -13.20
N SER A 253 -12.63 9.91 -11.95
CA SER A 253 -11.59 10.10 -10.94
C SER A 253 -10.96 8.78 -10.51
N ILE A 254 -11.72 7.71 -10.41
CA ILE A 254 -11.19 6.37 -10.12
C ILE A 254 -10.29 5.89 -11.26
N ASN A 255 -10.69 6.09 -12.51
CA ASN A 255 -9.81 5.79 -13.65
C ASN A 255 -8.52 6.62 -13.60
N GLY A 256 -8.61 7.92 -13.27
CA GLY A 256 -7.44 8.77 -13.05
C GLY A 256 -6.54 8.26 -11.92
N ALA A 257 -7.12 7.81 -10.80
CA ALA A 257 -6.36 7.21 -9.70
C ALA A 257 -5.62 5.93 -10.15
N VAL A 258 -6.28 5.07 -10.93
CA VAL A 258 -5.65 3.84 -11.47
C VAL A 258 -4.51 4.18 -12.42
N ILE A 259 -4.71 5.12 -13.37
CA ILE A 259 -3.66 5.57 -14.28
C ILE A 259 -2.48 6.16 -13.50
N GLN A 260 -2.74 6.91 -12.42
CA GLN A 260 -1.70 7.50 -11.57
C GLN A 260 -0.93 6.43 -10.77
N MET A 261 -1.53 5.27 -10.49
CA MET A 261 -0.84 4.16 -9.84
C MET A 261 0.11 3.41 -10.78
N VAL A 262 -0.21 3.34 -12.06
CA VAL A 262 0.58 2.65 -13.11
C VAL A 262 1.63 3.59 -13.69
#